data_e39f8982f6ca46cd2ac189bdce7a2c2e
#
_entry.id   e39f8982f6ca46cd2ac189bdce7a2c2e
#
_cell.length_a   1.000
_cell.length_b   1.000
_cell.length_c   1.000
_cell.angle_alpha   90.00
_cell.angle_beta   90.00
_cell.angle_gamma   90.00
#
_symmetry.space_group_name_H-M   'P 1'
#
loop_
_entity.id
_entity.type
_entity.pdbx_description
1 polymer ?
#
loop_
_entity_poly.entity_id
_entity_poly.type
_entity_poly.pdbx_seq_one_letter_code
_entity_poly.pdbx_strand_id
1 'polypeptide(L)'
;MIKFLVKGQNIETLEHEIIAADQIAFVKIHFVFDNNWKPLHKVVQFTQDEITYNRVLGTENTSCFLPAELTAGTVKMSLFGYDAEATETVRATTVVKTLHIRPSGFEGENNNVPPTPDLYQQLLEKISEKGKDGKSAYEIAV
;
A
#
# COMPACT_ATOMS: atom_id res chain seq x y z
N MET A 1 0.10 17.00 0.94
CA MET A 1 0.24 15.67 0.28
C MET A 1 1.38 14.90 0.94
N ILE A 2 1.21 13.61 1.08
CA ILE A 2 2.26 12.74 1.59
C ILE A 2 2.87 12.02 0.39
N LYS A 3 4.17 12.20 0.18
CA LYS A 3 4.81 11.72 -1.02
C LYS A 3 6.21 11.22 -0.72
N PHE A 4 6.51 10.02 -1.20
CA PHE A 4 7.81 9.38 -0.98
C PHE A 4 8.43 8.98 -2.31
N LEU A 5 9.76 9.03 -2.36
CA LEU A 5 10.54 8.51 -3.49
C LEU A 5 11.14 7.19 -3.07
N VAL A 6 10.84 6.14 -3.83
CA VAL A 6 11.43 4.82 -3.63
C VAL A 6 12.57 4.69 -4.63
N LYS A 7 13.78 4.71 -4.12
CA LYS A 7 14.99 4.69 -4.94
C LYS A 7 15.91 3.60 -4.43
N GLY A 8 16.16 2.60 -5.27
CA GLY A 8 16.93 1.45 -4.83
C GLY A 8 16.22 0.76 -3.67
N GLN A 9 16.88 0.66 -2.54
CA GLN A 9 16.33 0.02 -1.34
C GLN A 9 15.93 1.04 -0.28
N ASN A 10 15.84 2.31 -0.65
CA ASN A 10 15.58 3.39 0.29
C ASN A 10 14.27 4.10 -0.03
N ILE A 11 13.67 4.69 1.00
CA ILE A 11 12.46 5.49 0.88
C ILE A 11 12.80 6.89 1.37
N GLU A 12 12.68 7.88 0.48
CA GLU A 12 12.96 9.28 0.82
C GLU A 12 11.66 10.05 0.88
N THR A 13 11.55 10.94 1.86
CA THR A 13 10.38 11.80 2.00
C THR A 13 10.48 12.98 1.04
N LEU A 14 9.52 13.13 0.14
CA LEU A 14 9.45 14.28 -0.76
C LEU A 14 8.51 15.33 -0.20
N GLU A 15 7.35 14.94 0.31
CA GLU A 15 6.40 15.85 0.94
C GLU A 15 5.80 15.15 2.15
N HIS A 16 5.52 15.91 3.19
CA HIS A 16 5.03 15.36 4.43
C HIS A 16 3.86 16.19 4.94
N GLU A 17 2.88 15.50 5.52
CA GLU A 17 1.77 16.11 6.23
C GLU A 17 1.58 15.38 7.54
N ILE A 18 0.98 16.07 8.50
CA ILE A 18 0.62 15.44 9.76
C ILE A 18 -0.48 14.42 9.47
N ILE A 19 -0.33 13.23 10.03
CA ILE A 19 -1.32 12.17 9.90
C ILE A 19 -2.08 12.07 11.21
N ALA A 20 -3.41 12.24 11.15
CA ALA A 20 -4.26 12.08 12.32
C ALA A 20 -4.90 10.70 12.28
N ALA A 21 -5.11 10.11 13.45
CA ALA A 21 -5.78 8.82 13.59
C ALA A 21 -7.27 8.95 13.23
N ASP A 22 -7.98 7.83 13.26
CA ASP A 22 -9.44 7.77 13.08
C ASP A 22 -9.90 8.23 11.69
N GLN A 23 -9.08 7.96 10.68
CA GLN A 23 -9.44 8.27 9.29
C GLN A 23 -9.78 6.99 8.54
N ILE A 24 -10.66 7.10 7.57
CA ILE A 24 -11.02 5.99 6.68
C ILE A 24 -10.96 6.51 5.26
N ALA A 25 -10.08 5.93 4.44
CA ALA A 25 -9.93 6.28 3.02
C ALA A 25 -9.81 7.78 2.82
N PHE A 26 -9.03 8.44 3.69
CA PHE A 26 -8.87 9.89 3.66
C PHE A 26 -7.40 10.27 3.47
N VAL A 27 -6.50 9.60 4.19
CA VAL A 27 -5.07 9.88 4.08
C VAL A 27 -4.50 9.02 2.96
N LYS A 28 -4.05 9.68 1.90
CA LYS A 28 -3.52 9.01 0.72
C LYS A 28 -2.02 9.24 0.65
N ILE A 29 -1.29 8.19 0.36
CA ILE A 29 0.16 8.25 0.25
C ILE A 29 0.53 8.03 -1.21
N HIS A 30 1.38 8.92 -1.74
CA HIS A 30 1.84 8.87 -3.12
C HIS A 30 3.30 8.44 -3.15
N PHE A 31 3.64 7.64 -4.15
CA PHE A 31 5.01 7.14 -4.31
C PHE A 31 5.52 7.49 -5.69
N VAL A 32 6.79 7.86 -5.76
CA VAL A 32 7.51 8.00 -7.02
C VAL A 32 8.58 6.91 -7.01
N PHE A 33 8.69 6.19 -8.11
CA PHE A 33 9.59 5.05 -8.19
C PHE A 33 10.70 5.32 -9.22
N ASP A 34 11.90 4.82 -8.93
CA ASP A 34 12.98 4.91 -9.89
C ASP A 34 12.75 3.89 -11.02
N ASN A 35 13.66 3.90 -12.00
CA ASN A 35 13.46 3.07 -13.19
C ASN A 35 13.53 1.58 -12.91
N ASN A 36 14.20 1.18 -11.84
CA ASN A 36 14.30 -0.23 -11.49
C ASN A 36 13.01 -0.76 -10.90
N TRP A 37 12.26 0.11 -10.22
CA TRP A 37 11.01 -0.27 -9.58
C TRP A 37 9.82 -0.19 -10.52
N LYS A 38 9.87 0.70 -11.54
CA LYS A 38 8.70 0.97 -12.36
C LYS A 38 8.06 -0.25 -12.99
N PRO A 39 8.82 -1.23 -13.53
CA PRO A 39 8.18 -2.39 -14.15
C PRO A 39 7.66 -3.43 -13.16
N LEU A 40 7.92 -3.27 -11.88
CA LEU A 40 7.52 -4.26 -10.88
C LEU A 40 6.11 -3.96 -10.36
N HIS A 41 5.43 -5.01 -9.95
CA HIS A 41 4.25 -4.85 -9.11
C HIS A 41 4.73 -4.54 -7.70
N LYS A 42 4.14 -3.54 -7.07
CA LYS A 42 4.62 -3.05 -5.77
C LYS A 42 3.58 -3.30 -4.70
N VAL A 43 4.05 -3.66 -3.53
CA VAL A 43 3.19 -3.82 -2.35
C VAL A 43 3.78 -2.97 -1.24
N VAL A 44 2.94 -2.14 -0.65
CA VAL A 44 3.31 -1.34 0.51
C VAL A 44 2.86 -2.09 1.75
N GLN A 45 3.76 -2.23 2.72
CA GLN A 45 3.45 -2.90 3.98
C GLN A 45 3.48 -1.89 5.11
N PHE A 46 2.42 -1.87 5.90
CA PHE A 46 2.34 -1.05 7.11
C PHE A 46 2.24 -1.98 8.29
N THR A 47 3.18 -1.86 9.23
CA THR A 47 3.23 -2.73 10.40
C THR A 47 3.10 -1.91 11.67
N GLN A 48 2.15 -2.28 12.51
CA GLN A 48 1.93 -1.65 13.79
C GLN A 48 1.52 -2.73 14.79
N ASP A 49 2.18 -2.76 15.95
CA ASP A 49 1.88 -3.73 17.02
C ASP A 49 1.89 -5.15 16.49
N GLU A 50 2.89 -5.47 15.66
CA GLU A 50 3.14 -6.79 15.09
C GLU A 50 2.08 -7.25 14.09
N ILE A 51 1.18 -6.35 13.68
CA ILE A 51 0.20 -6.65 12.63
C ILE A 51 0.61 -5.90 11.38
N THR A 52 0.65 -6.61 10.26
CA THR A 52 1.03 -6.04 8.97
C THR A 52 -0.18 -5.94 8.06
N TYR A 53 -0.36 -4.75 7.48
CA TYR A 53 -1.40 -4.47 6.49
C TYR A 53 -0.73 -4.19 5.16
N ASN A 54 -1.24 -4.79 4.09
CA ASN A 54 -0.65 -4.68 2.76
C ASN A 54 -1.54 -3.85 1.84
N ARG A 55 -0.91 -3.02 0.99
CA ARG A 55 -1.60 -2.32 -0.08
C ARG A 55 -0.90 -2.61 -1.39
N VAL A 56 -1.62 -3.19 -2.33
CA VAL A 56 -1.06 -3.57 -3.63
C VAL A 56 -1.21 -2.43 -4.61
N LEU A 57 -0.10 -2.00 -5.22
CA LEU A 57 -0.11 -0.86 -6.15
C LEU A 57 -0.16 -1.26 -7.62
N GLY A 58 0.34 -2.45 -7.96
CA GLY A 58 0.45 -2.82 -9.37
C GLY A 58 1.66 -2.18 -10.00
N THR A 59 1.68 -2.09 -11.33
CA THR A 59 2.80 -1.48 -12.05
C THR A 59 2.59 0.00 -12.32
N GLU A 60 1.34 0.43 -12.50
CA GLU A 60 1.05 1.81 -12.87
C GLU A 60 0.47 2.65 -11.73
N ASN A 61 -0.18 2.00 -10.78
CA ASN A 61 -0.74 2.71 -9.66
C ASN A 61 0.38 3.08 -8.68
N THR A 62 0.45 4.36 -8.32
CA THR A 62 1.54 4.85 -7.47
C THR A 62 1.03 5.42 -6.15
N SER A 63 -0.22 5.18 -5.79
CA SER A 63 -0.75 5.71 -4.54
C SER A 63 -1.67 4.69 -3.87
N CYS A 64 -1.83 4.85 -2.55
CA CYS A 64 -2.75 4.03 -1.79
C CYS A 64 -3.23 4.82 -0.58
N PHE A 65 -4.38 4.41 -0.05
CA PHE A 65 -4.86 4.97 1.21
C PHE A 65 -4.17 4.28 2.37
N LEU A 66 -3.92 5.05 3.42
CA LEU A 66 -3.40 4.50 4.67
C LEU A 66 -4.46 3.56 5.26
N PRO A 67 -4.07 2.35 5.70
CA PRO A 67 -5.06 1.44 6.30
C PRO A 67 -5.77 2.07 7.48
N ALA A 68 -7.09 1.91 7.51
CA ALA A 68 -7.92 2.56 8.52
C ALA A 68 -7.73 1.94 9.91
N GLU A 69 -7.19 0.73 9.98
CA GLU A 69 -6.97 0.04 11.25
C GLU A 69 -5.82 0.62 12.05
N LEU A 70 -4.95 1.42 11.42
CA LEU A 70 -3.79 1.98 12.11
C LEU A 70 -4.23 3.01 13.14
N THR A 71 -3.62 2.94 14.33
CA THR A 71 -3.95 3.83 15.44
C THR A 71 -2.83 4.82 15.67
N ALA A 72 -3.06 5.76 16.59
CA ALA A 72 -2.03 6.75 16.93
C ALA A 72 -0.79 6.04 17.44
N GLY A 73 0.37 6.53 17.01
CA GLY A 73 1.65 5.95 17.38
C GLY A 73 2.54 5.76 16.17
N THR A 74 3.54 4.92 16.33
CA THR A 74 4.55 4.65 15.31
C THR A 74 4.08 3.52 14.40
N VAL A 75 4.27 3.72 13.10
CA VAL A 75 3.96 2.71 12.08
C VAL A 75 5.21 2.50 11.24
N LYS A 76 5.56 1.25 10.96
CA LYS A 76 6.68 0.93 10.09
C LYS A 76 6.13 0.69 8.69
N MET A 77 6.70 1.39 7.72
CA MET A 77 6.31 1.25 6.31
C MET A 77 7.50 0.74 5.52
N SER A 78 7.25 -0.23 4.66
CA SER A 78 8.25 -0.72 3.73
C SER A 78 7.54 -1.15 2.46
N LEU A 79 8.31 -1.38 1.40
CA LEU A 79 7.76 -1.83 0.14
C LEU A 79 8.53 -3.06 -0.33
N PHE A 80 7.83 -3.91 -1.05
CA PHE A 80 8.50 -4.93 -1.85
C PHE A 80 7.90 -4.95 -3.23
N GLY A 81 8.74 -5.34 -4.20
CA GLY A 81 8.32 -5.43 -5.59
C GLY A 81 8.52 -6.84 -6.09
N TYR A 82 7.63 -7.30 -6.97
CA TYR A 82 7.73 -8.63 -7.54
C TYR A 82 7.52 -8.55 -9.04
N ASP A 83 7.98 -9.60 -9.72
CA ASP A 83 7.89 -9.67 -11.17
C ASP A 83 6.43 -9.84 -11.60
N ALA A 84 6.04 -9.15 -12.66
CA ALA A 84 4.68 -9.26 -13.17
C ALA A 84 4.34 -10.68 -13.62
N GLU A 85 5.35 -11.44 -14.03
CA GLU A 85 5.14 -12.79 -14.53
C GLU A 85 5.47 -13.88 -13.51
N ALA A 86 6.13 -13.51 -12.41
CA ALA A 86 6.51 -14.46 -11.37
C ALA A 86 6.14 -13.86 -10.02
N THR A 87 4.84 -13.84 -9.73
CA THR A 87 4.32 -13.14 -8.55
C THR A 87 4.76 -13.75 -7.23
N GLU A 88 5.37 -14.93 -7.27
CA GLU A 88 5.87 -15.58 -6.06
C GLU A 88 7.30 -15.16 -5.73
N THR A 89 7.95 -14.43 -6.65
CA THR A 89 9.35 -14.06 -6.46
C THR A 89 9.46 -12.58 -6.15
N VAL A 90 9.90 -12.28 -4.93
CA VAL A 90 10.18 -10.90 -4.54
C VAL A 90 11.51 -10.49 -5.16
N ARG A 91 11.50 -9.41 -5.94
CA ARG A 91 12.68 -8.93 -6.66
C ARG A 91 13.35 -7.75 -6.00
N ALA A 92 12.61 -6.97 -5.23
CA ALA A 92 13.15 -5.77 -4.61
C ALA A 92 12.45 -5.53 -3.27
N THR A 93 13.21 -5.02 -2.31
CA THR A 93 12.68 -4.66 -1.00
C THR A 93 13.28 -3.34 -0.58
N THR A 94 12.63 -2.64 0.37
CA THR A 94 13.18 -1.42 0.94
C THR A 94 13.47 -1.63 2.41
N VAL A 95 14.30 -0.74 2.97
CA VAL A 95 14.40 -0.64 4.42
C VAL A 95 13.14 0.03 4.95
N VAL A 96 12.97 -0.04 6.27
CA VAL A 96 11.78 0.49 6.92
C VAL A 96 11.82 2.01 6.96
N LYS A 97 10.68 2.64 6.67
CA LYS A 97 10.45 4.07 6.89
C LYS A 97 9.40 4.20 7.98
N THR A 98 9.71 4.97 9.00
CA THR A 98 8.80 5.13 10.13
C THR A 98 7.84 6.28 9.88
N LEU A 99 6.55 6.03 10.12
CA LEU A 99 5.52 7.05 10.07
C LEU A 99 5.00 7.27 11.48
N HIS A 100 4.53 8.49 11.75
CA HIS A 100 3.94 8.82 13.06
C HIS A 100 2.51 9.26 12.84
N ILE A 101 1.58 8.57 13.50
CA ILE A 101 0.17 8.90 13.47
C ILE A 101 -0.16 9.58 14.78
N ARG A 102 -0.70 10.79 14.70
CA ARG A 102 -1.01 11.59 15.89
C ARG A 102 -2.44 11.32 16.33
N PRO A 103 -2.73 11.43 17.63
CA PRO A 103 -4.12 11.32 18.10
C PRO A 103 -4.97 12.37 17.39
N SER A 104 -6.16 11.97 16.98
CA SER A 104 -7.08 12.90 16.36
C SER A 104 -7.91 13.63 17.42
N GLY A 105 -8.63 14.66 16.99
CA GLY A 105 -9.56 15.34 17.88
C GLY A 105 -10.94 14.72 17.91
N PHE A 106 -11.12 13.60 17.20
CA PHE A 106 -12.42 12.95 17.16
C PHE A 106 -12.74 12.31 18.50
N GLU A 107 -13.91 12.61 19.05
CA GLU A 107 -14.39 12.02 20.29
C GLU A 107 -15.64 11.22 19.99
N GLY A 108 -15.51 9.92 19.97
CA GLY A 108 -16.58 9.02 19.63
C GLY A 108 -15.99 7.70 19.20
N GLU A 109 -16.83 6.83 18.68
CA GLU A 109 -16.38 5.53 18.20
C GLU A 109 -16.61 5.45 16.70
N ASN A 110 -15.60 4.97 16.01
CA ASN A 110 -15.68 4.74 14.58
C ASN A 110 -15.97 3.26 14.38
N ASN A 111 -17.26 2.91 14.42
CA ASN A 111 -17.68 1.52 14.54
C ASN A 111 -17.69 0.77 13.21
N ASN A 112 -17.56 1.47 12.11
CA ASN A 112 -17.67 0.85 10.79
C ASN A 112 -16.37 0.94 10.02
N VAL A 113 -15.25 0.68 10.69
CA VAL A 113 -13.95 0.69 10.04
C VAL A 113 -13.86 -0.52 9.13
N PRO A 114 -13.74 -0.30 7.79
CA PRO A 114 -13.62 -1.43 6.88
C PRO A 114 -12.26 -2.09 7.03
N PRO A 115 -12.21 -3.42 7.09
CA PRO A 115 -10.91 -4.09 7.17
C PRO A 115 -10.15 -3.95 5.87
N THR A 116 -8.83 -3.85 5.97
CA THR A 116 -7.96 -3.88 4.79
C THR A 116 -7.97 -5.31 4.26
N PRO A 117 -8.27 -5.51 2.96
CA PRO A 117 -8.24 -6.86 2.38
C PRO A 117 -6.85 -7.46 2.51
N ASP A 118 -6.76 -8.79 2.60
CA ASP A 118 -5.47 -9.43 2.67
C ASP A 118 -4.75 -9.36 1.31
N LEU A 119 -3.50 -9.75 1.30
CA LEU A 119 -2.67 -9.62 0.11
C LEU A 119 -3.24 -10.44 -1.05
N TYR A 120 -3.67 -11.66 -0.76
CA TYR A 120 -4.20 -12.54 -1.80
C TYR A 120 -5.43 -11.94 -2.46
N GLN A 121 -6.32 -11.38 -1.66
CA GLN A 121 -7.55 -10.77 -2.17
C GLN A 121 -7.23 -9.56 -3.05
N GLN A 122 -6.28 -8.73 -2.63
CA GLN A 122 -5.89 -7.56 -3.42
C GLN A 122 -5.25 -7.97 -4.75
N LEU A 123 -4.46 -9.03 -4.74
CA LEU A 123 -3.86 -9.54 -5.97
C LEU A 123 -4.92 -10.06 -6.92
N LEU A 124 -5.93 -10.76 -6.40
CA LEU A 124 -7.04 -11.22 -7.25
C LEU A 124 -7.78 -10.07 -7.88
N GLU A 125 -7.99 -8.99 -7.15
CA GLU A 125 -8.66 -7.81 -7.69
C GLU A 125 -7.87 -7.20 -8.83
N LYS A 126 -6.55 -7.14 -8.70
CA LYS A 126 -5.71 -6.60 -9.76
C LYS A 126 -5.72 -7.48 -11.00
N ILE A 127 -5.73 -8.78 -10.81
CA ILE A 127 -5.83 -9.72 -11.92
C ILE A 127 -7.19 -9.55 -12.62
N SER A 128 -8.26 -9.39 -11.87
CA SER A 128 -9.60 -9.17 -12.42
C SER A 128 -9.66 -7.90 -13.26
N GLU A 129 -9.07 -6.82 -12.77
CA GLU A 129 -9.06 -5.56 -13.52
C GLU A 129 -8.34 -5.73 -14.84
N LYS A 130 -7.25 -6.47 -14.85
CA LYS A 130 -6.52 -6.73 -16.06
C LYS A 130 -7.30 -7.63 -16.99
N GLY A 131 -7.99 -8.61 -16.43
CA GLY A 131 -8.76 -9.56 -17.20
C GLY A 131 -9.94 -8.95 -17.92
N LYS A 132 -10.44 -7.84 -17.45
CA LYS A 132 -11.58 -7.18 -18.09
C LYS A 132 -11.27 -6.73 -19.49
N ASP A 133 -10.04 -6.42 -19.76
CA ASP A 133 -9.67 -5.96 -21.08
C ASP A 133 -9.56 -7.09 -22.07
N GLY A 134 -9.33 -8.25 -21.62
CA GLY A 134 -9.27 -9.40 -22.47
C GLY A 134 -10.52 -10.14 -22.45
N LYS A 135 -10.93 -10.25 -22.13
CA LYS A 135 -11.77 -11.16 -21.96
C LYS A 135 -11.81 -12.06 -21.16
N SER A 136 -11.89 -12.34 -20.98
CA SER A 136 -11.98 -13.11 -20.24
C SER A 136 -11.68 -13.83 -19.71
N ALA A 137 -11.33 -13.61 -19.50
CA ALA A 137 -11.08 -14.40 -18.91
C ALA A 137 -11.62 -15.06 -18.29
N TYR A 138 -12.21 -14.76 -18.32
CA TYR A 138 -12.64 -15.41 -17.63
C TYR A 138 -12.86 -16.11 -17.60
N GLU A 139 -12.94 -15.77 -18.39
CA GLU A 139 -13.17 -16.49 -18.23
C GLU A 139 -12.68 -17.34 -17.72
N ILE A 140 -12.08 -17.00 -17.75
CA ILE A 140 -11.56 -17.92 -17.07
C ILE A 140 -11.92 -18.33 -15.84
N ALA A 141 -12.61 -18.02 -15.77
CA ALA A 141 -12.90 -18.32 -14.83
C ALA A 141 -13.36 -19.15 -14.48
N VAL A 142 -13.38 -19.24 -14.79
CA VAL A 142 -13.66 -19.83 -14.55
C VAL A 142 -13.70 -20.10 -14.18
#